data_dcb5a9f7d60c56e92abd78073a3acdcc
#
_entry.id   dcb5a9f7d60c56e92abd78073a3acdcc
#
_cell.length_a   1.000
_cell.length_b   1.000
_cell.length_c   1.000
_cell.angle_alpha   90.00
_cell.angle_beta   90.00
_cell.angle_gamma   90.00
#
_symmetry.space_group_name_H-M   'P 1'
#
loop_
_entity.id
_entity.type
_entity.pdbx_description
1 polymer ?
#
loop_
_entity_poly.entity_id
_entity_poly.type
_entity_poly.pdbx_seq_one_letter_code
_entity_poly.pdbx_strand_id
1 'polypeptide(L)'
;MKRIFLFVLTVLLSVNSIVASEVSPEKESNGKTPFSIKAYPFRGMYLDKGAHWDKFAPAGPAGVHMGFELPSRNLRPWQQYLSDPTVGIGVSWLDFGHDMLGMGVAIYPYILLDAIDTKYFQMRFKVAGGAGFVSEHWYTQKDQDPDHYYEPTVNTIFGCTLNAYLNAGINLNVPITRYLAFGGEFGFFHMSNGRTCMPNIGVNSLYGSVGVTATFNSDVEKKPVRYIDQPYGWALNITGAAGAQKPAITDAHRYLISSLHVGGVYHVNNWYGVGLGLDVFYNDAVTKFSGRSLYCNGEYDIDGVMVDCTTCGDSKDVDYTFAQKVRSGLALNNEFKFGAMTAIVDWGMYFYNPSRHIYYDYHKDNYGKVVPKRELAYVSPWGAGAEEAFHYFRLGAKCRVWDNLYAQVTMKCHLHIAEYIEWGIGYQIPFYKKGSRRSDDGIVFHHKKDWWK
;
A
#
# COMPACT_ATOMS: atom_id res chain seq x y z
N MET A 1 -13.85 11.76 -16.66
CA MET A 1 -12.57 11.64 -17.40
C MET A 1 -11.73 12.92 -17.39
N LYS A 2 -12.20 14.09 -17.88
CA LYS A 2 -11.36 15.34 -17.91
C LYS A 2 -10.79 15.77 -16.54
N ARG A 3 -11.57 15.66 -15.45
CA ARG A 3 -11.10 16.03 -14.09
C ARG A 3 -10.08 15.04 -13.52
N ILE A 4 -10.18 13.77 -13.87
CA ILE A 4 -9.21 12.72 -13.50
C ILE A 4 -7.90 12.94 -14.25
N PHE A 5 -7.97 13.26 -15.54
CA PHE A 5 -6.80 13.58 -16.36
C PHE A 5 -6.04 14.81 -15.82
N LEU A 6 -6.77 15.86 -15.41
CA LEU A 6 -6.17 17.07 -14.86
C LEU A 6 -5.51 16.79 -13.49
N PHE A 7 -6.13 15.99 -12.63
CA PHE A 7 -5.57 15.57 -11.35
C PHE A 7 -4.29 14.74 -11.54
N VAL A 8 -4.32 13.76 -12.44
CA VAL A 8 -3.16 12.93 -12.81
C VAL A 8 -2.02 13.79 -13.37
N LEU A 9 -2.34 14.74 -14.25
CA LEU A 9 -1.35 15.67 -14.81
C LEU A 9 -0.75 16.57 -13.71
N THR A 10 -1.54 17.04 -12.78
CA THR A 10 -1.08 17.85 -11.63
C THR A 10 -0.16 17.03 -10.70
N VAL A 11 -0.51 15.78 -10.43
CA VAL A 11 0.33 14.86 -9.64
C VAL A 11 1.65 14.57 -10.39
N LEU A 12 1.60 14.30 -11.68
CA LEU A 12 2.79 14.08 -12.50
C LEU A 12 3.71 15.32 -12.55
N LEU A 13 3.13 16.51 -12.65
CA LEU A 13 3.89 17.76 -12.65
C LEU A 13 4.48 18.07 -11.26
N SER A 14 3.75 17.77 -10.19
CA SER A 14 4.25 17.95 -8.82
C SER A 14 5.36 16.96 -8.47
N VAL A 15 5.29 15.72 -8.94
CA VAL A 15 6.38 14.74 -8.78
C VAL A 15 7.64 15.20 -9.52
N ASN A 16 7.52 15.76 -10.72
CA ASN A 16 8.66 16.31 -11.45
C ASN A 16 9.29 17.51 -10.73
N SER A 17 8.50 18.40 -10.13
CA SER A 17 9.01 19.54 -9.35
C SER A 17 9.69 19.11 -8.04
N ILE A 18 9.17 18.09 -7.36
CA ILE A 18 9.77 17.51 -6.14
C ILE A 18 11.08 16.80 -6.48
N VAL A 19 11.13 16.09 -7.60
CA VAL A 19 12.36 15.43 -8.08
C VAL A 19 13.41 16.46 -8.53
N ALA A 20 12.99 17.60 -9.10
CA ALA A 20 13.88 18.65 -9.60
C ALA A 20 14.43 19.57 -8.50
N SER A 21 13.71 19.79 -7.39
CA SER A 21 14.08 20.77 -6.36
C SER A 21 15.27 20.37 -5.47
N GLU A 22 15.72 19.11 -5.51
CA GLU A 22 16.86 18.63 -4.71
C GLU A 22 18.21 18.67 -5.47
N VAL A 23 18.24 19.15 -6.70
CA VAL A 23 19.46 19.18 -7.50
C VAL A 23 20.14 20.54 -7.38
N SER A 24 21.21 20.63 -6.59
CA SER A 24 22.24 21.65 -6.83
C SER A 24 22.85 21.37 -8.22
N PRO A 25 22.90 22.35 -9.14
CA PRO A 25 23.41 22.11 -10.47
C PRO A 25 24.94 22.03 -10.44
N GLU A 26 25.50 20.83 -10.26
CA GLU A 26 26.81 20.58 -10.87
C GLU A 26 26.65 20.62 -12.38
N LYS A 27 27.45 21.43 -13.05
CA LYS A 27 27.48 21.55 -14.49
C LYS A 27 27.60 20.16 -15.13
N GLU A 28 26.47 19.65 -15.62
CA GLU A 28 26.40 18.38 -16.34
C GLU A 28 27.07 18.51 -17.71
N SER A 29 27.94 17.58 -18.02
CA SER A 29 28.37 17.37 -19.41
C SER A 29 27.16 16.90 -20.22
N ASN A 30 26.76 17.67 -21.19
CA ASN A 30 25.79 17.41 -22.26
C ASN A 30 24.29 17.32 -21.93
N GLY A 31 23.78 17.65 -20.74
CA GLY A 31 22.34 17.93 -20.52
C GLY A 31 21.32 16.80 -20.80
N LYS A 32 21.76 15.61 -21.22
CA LYS A 32 20.87 14.49 -21.56
C LYS A 32 20.70 13.56 -20.36
N THR A 33 19.44 13.20 -20.06
CA THR A 33 19.10 12.21 -19.03
C THR A 33 18.69 10.91 -19.71
N PRO A 34 19.26 9.75 -19.34
CA PRO A 34 18.78 8.46 -19.82
C PRO A 34 17.39 8.18 -19.28
N PHE A 35 16.52 7.63 -20.10
CA PHE A 35 15.20 7.16 -19.71
C PHE A 35 14.80 5.95 -20.56
N SER A 36 13.87 5.16 -20.03
CA SER A 36 13.33 4.01 -20.75
C SER A 36 11.80 4.05 -20.74
N ILE A 37 11.22 3.51 -21.81
CA ILE A 37 9.79 3.27 -21.94
C ILE A 37 9.60 1.78 -22.13
N LYS A 38 8.68 1.17 -21.37
CA LYS A 38 8.34 -0.24 -21.50
C LYS A 38 6.85 -0.43 -21.76
N ALA A 39 6.54 -1.51 -22.48
CA ALA A 39 5.17 -1.99 -22.68
C ALA A 39 5.16 -3.52 -22.59
N TYR A 40 4.44 -4.04 -21.61
CA TYR A 40 4.38 -5.46 -21.27
C TYR A 40 2.93 -5.92 -21.19
N PRO A 41 2.36 -6.51 -22.28
CA PRO A 41 1.12 -7.28 -22.17
C PRO A 41 1.29 -8.37 -21.11
N PHE A 42 0.22 -8.56 -20.31
CA PHE A 42 0.23 -9.56 -19.25
C PHE A 42 -1.05 -10.39 -19.23
N ARG A 43 -0.93 -11.57 -18.63
CA ARG A 43 -2.04 -12.42 -18.23
C ARG A 43 -1.83 -12.86 -16.78
N GLY A 44 -2.92 -12.91 -16.03
CA GLY A 44 -2.88 -13.30 -14.62
C GLY A 44 -3.87 -14.41 -14.27
N MET A 45 -3.77 -14.83 -13.01
CA MET A 45 -4.71 -15.72 -12.35
C MET A 45 -5.03 -15.17 -10.97
N TYR A 46 -6.28 -15.29 -10.56
CA TYR A 46 -6.70 -14.90 -9.22
C TYR A 46 -6.25 -15.92 -8.18
N LEU A 47 -5.79 -15.41 -7.04
CA LEU A 47 -5.47 -16.22 -5.86
C LEU A 47 -6.69 -16.36 -4.94
N ASP A 48 -7.64 -15.45 -5.10
CA ASP A 48 -8.85 -15.39 -4.30
C ASP A 48 -9.79 -16.54 -4.66
N LYS A 49 -10.45 -17.09 -3.63
CA LYS A 49 -11.39 -18.22 -3.73
C LYS A 49 -12.60 -17.96 -2.83
N GLY A 50 -13.63 -18.80 -2.97
CA GLY A 50 -14.82 -18.75 -2.16
C GLY A 50 -16.02 -18.14 -2.88
N ALA A 51 -17.17 -18.13 -2.21
CA ALA A 51 -18.47 -17.82 -2.81
C ALA A 51 -18.51 -16.49 -3.59
N HIS A 52 -17.77 -15.47 -3.14
CA HIS A 52 -17.71 -14.18 -3.84
C HIS A 52 -16.98 -14.23 -5.18
N TRP A 53 -15.99 -15.12 -5.32
CA TRP A 53 -15.21 -15.28 -6.54
C TRP A 53 -15.77 -16.39 -7.44
N ASP A 54 -16.23 -17.48 -6.82
CA ASP A 54 -16.72 -18.66 -7.55
C ASP A 54 -17.96 -18.32 -8.38
N LYS A 55 -18.78 -17.37 -7.91
CA LYS A 55 -19.97 -16.89 -8.66
C LYS A 55 -19.63 -16.19 -9.99
N PHE A 56 -18.45 -15.56 -10.10
CA PHE A 56 -18.03 -14.90 -11.33
C PHE A 56 -17.25 -15.83 -12.24
N ALA A 57 -16.56 -16.83 -11.69
CA ALA A 57 -15.64 -17.72 -12.41
C ALA A 57 -14.78 -16.96 -13.45
N PRO A 58 -14.15 -15.84 -13.08
CA PRO A 58 -13.50 -14.96 -14.04
C PRO A 58 -12.31 -15.66 -14.71
N ALA A 59 -12.08 -15.33 -15.97
CA ALA A 59 -11.00 -15.91 -16.76
C ALA A 59 -9.58 -15.52 -16.29
N GLY A 60 -9.48 -14.73 -15.22
CA GLY A 60 -8.25 -14.09 -14.73
C GLY A 60 -7.98 -12.77 -15.42
N PRO A 61 -7.24 -11.85 -14.76
CA PRO A 61 -6.98 -10.54 -15.32
C PRO A 61 -6.02 -10.60 -16.50
N ALA A 62 -6.24 -9.68 -17.45
CA ALA A 62 -5.36 -9.45 -18.58
C ALA A 62 -5.17 -7.96 -18.81
N GLY A 63 -4.16 -7.57 -19.58
CA GLY A 63 -3.96 -6.16 -19.88
C GLY A 63 -2.56 -5.81 -20.32
N VAL A 64 -2.17 -4.55 -20.08
CA VAL A 64 -0.85 -4.04 -20.44
C VAL A 64 -0.28 -3.21 -19.30
N HIS A 65 0.94 -3.50 -18.91
CA HIS A 65 1.77 -2.65 -18.05
C HIS A 65 2.64 -1.75 -18.93
N MET A 66 2.47 -0.45 -18.79
CA MET A 66 3.33 0.55 -19.41
C MET A 66 4.15 1.24 -18.33
N GLY A 67 5.39 1.57 -18.63
CA GLY A 67 6.27 2.24 -17.67
C GLY A 67 7.18 3.27 -18.32
N PHE A 68 7.37 4.38 -17.62
CA PHE A 68 8.43 5.35 -17.88
C PHE A 68 9.46 5.22 -16.76
N GLU A 69 10.71 4.96 -17.11
CA GLU A 69 11.79 4.61 -16.18
C GLU A 69 12.93 5.60 -16.26
N LEU A 70 13.47 5.97 -15.11
CA LEU A 70 14.68 6.76 -14.95
C LEU A 70 15.75 5.91 -14.27
N PRO A 71 16.69 5.33 -15.03
CA PRO A 71 17.80 4.57 -14.47
C PRO A 71 18.64 5.45 -13.54
N SER A 72 19.18 4.85 -12.49
CA SER A 72 20.08 5.55 -11.58
C SER A 72 21.34 6.03 -12.31
N ARG A 73 21.81 7.20 -11.89
CA ARG A 73 23.10 7.75 -12.33
C ARG A 73 24.09 7.83 -11.18
N ASN A 74 23.78 7.20 -10.04
CA ASN A 74 24.58 7.28 -8.80
C ASN A 74 24.80 8.72 -8.31
N LEU A 75 23.89 9.63 -8.62
CA LEU A 75 24.00 11.04 -8.23
C LEU A 75 23.63 11.28 -6.77
N ARG A 76 22.82 10.37 -6.20
CA ARG A 76 22.29 10.53 -4.84
C ARG A 76 22.76 9.41 -3.94
N PRO A 77 22.99 9.68 -2.63
CA PRO A 77 23.48 8.68 -1.69
C PRO A 77 22.64 7.41 -1.65
N TRP A 78 21.30 7.51 -1.60
CA TRP A 78 20.41 6.36 -1.56
C TRP A 78 20.52 5.47 -2.82
N GLN A 79 20.78 6.06 -3.99
CA GLN A 79 20.99 5.31 -5.24
C GLN A 79 22.26 4.46 -5.16
N GLN A 80 23.30 5.00 -4.57
CA GLN A 80 24.59 4.28 -4.40
C GLN A 80 24.47 3.10 -3.44
N TYR A 81 23.65 3.24 -2.38
CA TYR A 81 23.42 2.15 -1.42
C TYR A 81 22.58 1.00 -1.96
N LEU A 82 21.63 1.30 -2.85
CA LEU A 82 20.73 0.32 -3.44
C LEU A 82 21.23 -0.29 -4.76
N SER A 83 22.52 -0.10 -5.08
CA SER A 83 23.16 -0.70 -6.25
C SER A 83 22.43 -0.38 -7.56
N ASP A 84 22.38 0.90 -7.90
CA ASP A 84 21.80 1.39 -9.16
C ASP A 84 20.29 1.17 -9.35
N PRO A 85 19.43 1.54 -8.41
CA PRO A 85 17.99 1.35 -8.58
C PRO A 85 17.46 2.17 -9.75
N THR A 86 16.46 1.64 -10.43
CA THR A 86 15.67 2.38 -11.42
C THR A 86 14.36 2.81 -10.78
N VAL A 87 14.00 4.08 -10.89
CA VAL A 87 12.69 4.58 -10.47
C VAL A 87 11.80 4.80 -11.69
N GLY A 88 10.50 4.60 -11.53
CA GLY A 88 9.58 4.76 -12.65
C GLY A 88 8.17 5.14 -12.21
N ILE A 89 7.38 5.53 -13.22
CA ILE A 89 5.93 5.67 -13.11
C ILE A 89 5.31 4.66 -14.05
N GLY A 90 4.41 3.84 -13.53
CA GLY A 90 3.67 2.84 -14.28
C GLY A 90 2.22 3.22 -14.47
N VAL A 91 1.68 2.81 -15.61
CA VAL A 91 0.25 2.78 -15.90
C VAL A 91 -0.09 1.36 -16.32
N SER A 92 -1.06 0.75 -15.65
CA SER A 92 -1.59 -0.56 -16.03
C SER A 92 -3.02 -0.42 -16.50
N TRP A 93 -3.32 -0.89 -17.69
CA TRP A 93 -4.68 -1.12 -18.14
C TRP A 93 -5.04 -2.56 -17.82
N LEU A 94 -6.20 -2.78 -17.19
CA LEU A 94 -6.62 -4.04 -16.59
C LEU A 94 -8.01 -4.40 -17.14
N ASP A 95 -8.14 -5.60 -17.67
CA ASP A 95 -9.40 -6.28 -17.90
C ASP A 95 -9.51 -7.37 -16.83
N PHE A 96 -10.56 -7.33 -16.02
CA PHE A 96 -10.74 -8.28 -14.93
C PHE A 96 -11.35 -9.62 -15.37
N GLY A 97 -11.58 -9.81 -16.67
CA GLY A 97 -12.00 -11.08 -17.25
C GLY A 97 -13.45 -11.48 -16.96
N HIS A 98 -14.29 -10.52 -16.54
CA HIS A 98 -15.74 -10.69 -16.35
C HIS A 98 -16.43 -9.32 -16.44
N ASP A 99 -17.57 -9.26 -17.13
CA ASP A 99 -18.30 -8.00 -17.38
C ASP A 99 -18.70 -7.28 -16.09
N MET A 100 -19.09 -8.03 -15.05
CA MET A 100 -19.46 -7.46 -13.75
C MET A 100 -18.30 -6.86 -12.99
N LEU A 101 -17.07 -7.25 -13.29
CA LEU A 101 -15.85 -6.67 -12.71
C LEU A 101 -15.30 -5.53 -13.58
N GLY A 102 -15.67 -5.54 -14.87
CA GLY A 102 -15.32 -4.50 -15.83
C GLY A 102 -13.82 -4.37 -16.09
N MET A 103 -13.39 -3.14 -16.32
CA MET A 103 -12.02 -2.76 -16.59
C MET A 103 -11.48 -1.83 -15.53
N GLY A 104 -10.14 -1.72 -15.46
CA GLY A 104 -9.46 -0.81 -14.55
C GLY A 104 -8.24 -0.15 -15.16
N VAL A 105 -7.82 0.94 -14.52
CA VAL A 105 -6.55 1.62 -14.79
C VAL A 105 -5.85 1.84 -13.46
N ALA A 106 -4.62 1.39 -13.33
CA ALA A 106 -3.79 1.71 -12.18
C ALA A 106 -2.65 2.65 -12.58
N ILE A 107 -2.35 3.63 -11.72
CA ILE A 107 -1.24 4.58 -11.88
C ILE A 107 -0.41 4.52 -10.60
N TYR A 108 0.88 4.24 -10.75
CA TYR A 108 1.74 3.96 -9.62
C TYR A 108 3.21 4.34 -9.85
N PRO A 109 3.88 4.98 -8.90
CA PRO A 109 5.32 4.98 -8.81
C PRO A 109 5.84 3.58 -8.48
N TYR A 110 7.03 3.26 -8.97
CA TYR A 110 7.72 2.02 -8.64
C TYR A 110 9.22 2.16 -8.60
N ILE A 111 9.87 1.23 -7.92
CA ILE A 111 11.31 1.07 -7.90
C ILE A 111 11.68 -0.32 -8.39
N LEU A 112 12.74 -0.39 -9.18
CA LEU A 112 13.41 -1.62 -9.57
C LEU A 112 14.78 -1.67 -8.88
N LEU A 113 15.01 -2.72 -8.12
CA LEU A 113 16.26 -2.98 -7.40
C LEU A 113 17.04 -4.05 -8.14
N ASP A 114 18.24 -3.73 -8.59
CA ASP A 114 19.08 -4.62 -9.36
C ASP A 114 19.57 -5.79 -8.49
N ALA A 115 19.21 -7.02 -8.87
CA ALA A 115 19.71 -8.26 -8.29
C ALA A 115 20.83 -8.84 -9.15
N ILE A 116 20.65 -8.84 -10.47
CA ILE A 116 21.64 -9.27 -11.46
C ILE A 116 21.67 -8.21 -12.56
N ASP A 117 22.82 -7.64 -12.82
CA ASP A 117 23.03 -6.73 -13.95
C ASP A 117 24.28 -7.16 -14.72
N THR A 118 24.05 -7.75 -15.86
CA THR A 118 25.10 -8.15 -16.80
C THR A 118 24.80 -7.57 -18.18
N LYS A 119 25.77 -7.58 -19.08
CA LYS A 119 25.55 -7.13 -20.46
C LYS A 119 24.56 -7.99 -21.26
N TYR A 120 24.25 -9.20 -20.79
CA TYR A 120 23.37 -10.15 -21.48
C TYR A 120 22.02 -10.34 -20.81
N PHE A 121 21.92 -10.10 -19.50
CA PHE A 121 20.75 -10.39 -18.71
C PHE A 121 20.69 -9.51 -17.48
N GLN A 122 19.50 -9.01 -17.20
CA GLN A 122 19.19 -8.22 -16.01
C GLN A 122 18.01 -8.84 -15.26
N MET A 123 18.13 -8.97 -13.97
CA MET A 123 17.05 -9.37 -13.06
C MET A 123 16.90 -8.30 -11.97
N ARG A 124 15.69 -7.80 -11.81
CA ARG A 124 15.39 -6.70 -10.88
C ARG A 124 14.15 -7.02 -10.07
N PHE A 125 14.17 -6.71 -8.80
CA PHE A 125 12.99 -6.75 -7.94
C PHE A 125 12.19 -5.46 -8.10
N LYS A 126 10.89 -5.59 -8.35
CA LYS A 126 9.95 -4.49 -8.46
C LYS A 126 9.11 -4.35 -7.20
N VAL A 127 8.96 -3.11 -6.72
CA VAL A 127 7.97 -2.74 -5.70
C VAL A 127 7.26 -1.48 -6.18
N ALA A 128 5.94 -1.52 -6.14
CA ALA A 128 5.08 -0.44 -6.60
C ALA A 128 3.86 -0.26 -5.71
N GLY A 129 3.39 0.98 -5.59
CA GLY A 129 2.14 1.28 -4.90
C GLY A 129 1.53 2.56 -5.45
N GLY A 130 0.22 2.58 -5.62
CA GLY A 130 -0.46 3.73 -6.20
C GLY A 130 -1.98 3.62 -6.14
N ALA A 131 -2.65 4.27 -7.07
CA ALA A 131 -4.09 4.34 -7.19
C ALA A 131 -4.59 3.49 -8.36
N GLY A 132 -5.65 2.75 -8.13
CA GLY A 132 -6.38 2.00 -9.14
C GLY A 132 -7.81 2.52 -9.29
N PHE A 133 -8.29 2.59 -10.52
CA PHE A 133 -9.63 3.03 -10.86
C PHE A 133 -10.33 1.89 -11.60
N VAL A 134 -11.55 1.56 -11.17
CA VAL A 134 -12.36 0.52 -11.80
C VAL A 134 -13.61 1.13 -12.41
N SER A 135 -14.06 0.55 -13.55
CA SER A 135 -15.28 0.99 -14.24
C SER A 135 -16.53 0.47 -13.55
N GLU A 136 -16.48 -0.77 -13.07
CA GLU A 136 -17.60 -1.44 -12.43
C GLU A 136 -17.35 -1.68 -10.96
N HIS A 137 -18.33 -1.34 -10.14
CA HIS A 137 -18.31 -1.55 -8.70
C HIS A 137 -19.75 -1.65 -8.17
N TRP A 138 -19.94 -1.97 -6.91
CA TRP A 138 -21.25 -2.15 -6.29
C TRP A 138 -22.30 -1.09 -6.69
N TYR A 139 -21.93 0.20 -6.63
CA TYR A 139 -22.85 1.31 -6.88
C TYR A 139 -23.06 1.66 -8.36
N THR A 140 -22.37 1.02 -9.30
CA THR A 140 -22.64 1.19 -10.76
C THR A 140 -23.73 0.24 -11.26
N GLN A 141 -24.07 -0.77 -10.48
CA GLN A 141 -25.00 -1.82 -10.87
C GLN A 141 -26.43 -1.49 -10.47
N LYS A 142 -27.40 -1.98 -11.27
CA LYS A 142 -28.81 -1.64 -11.11
C LYS A 142 -29.47 -2.32 -9.91
N ASP A 143 -29.02 -3.52 -9.56
CA ASP A 143 -29.57 -4.34 -8.49
C ASP A 143 -28.66 -4.29 -7.27
N GLN A 144 -28.78 -3.21 -6.49
CA GLN A 144 -27.95 -2.95 -5.31
C GLN A 144 -28.58 -3.49 -4.01
N ASP A 145 -29.52 -4.42 -4.12
CA ASP A 145 -30.21 -4.98 -2.97
C ASP A 145 -29.23 -5.79 -2.10
N PRO A 146 -28.99 -5.42 -0.84
CA PRO A 146 -28.18 -6.19 0.07
C PRO A 146 -28.63 -7.64 0.26
N ASP A 147 -29.92 -7.94 0.08
CA ASP A 147 -30.48 -9.28 0.18
C ASP A 147 -30.02 -10.18 -0.98
N HIS A 148 -29.58 -9.59 -2.09
CA HIS A 148 -29.03 -10.29 -3.26
C HIS A 148 -27.48 -10.28 -3.31
N TYR A 149 -26.83 -10.04 -2.20
CA TYR A 149 -25.36 -9.89 -2.09
C TYR A 149 -24.55 -11.05 -2.69
N TYR A 150 -25.07 -12.25 -2.66
CA TYR A 150 -24.39 -13.45 -3.17
C TYR A 150 -24.78 -13.82 -4.61
N GLU A 151 -25.67 -13.08 -5.23
CA GLU A 151 -26.05 -13.37 -6.61
C GLU A 151 -24.90 -13.08 -7.60
N PRO A 152 -24.82 -13.83 -8.72
CA PRO A 152 -23.81 -13.59 -9.76
C PRO A 152 -23.92 -12.21 -10.43
N THR A 153 -25.04 -11.55 -10.29
CA THR A 153 -25.34 -10.24 -10.88
C THR A 153 -24.80 -9.07 -10.08
N VAL A 154 -24.15 -9.32 -8.94
CA VAL A 154 -23.75 -8.26 -8.00
C VAL A 154 -22.22 -8.24 -7.79
N ASN A 155 -21.60 -7.10 -8.01
CA ASN A 155 -20.16 -6.91 -7.80
C ASN A 155 -19.84 -6.69 -6.32
N THR A 156 -19.34 -7.72 -5.66
CA THR A 156 -18.89 -7.66 -4.26
C THR A 156 -17.39 -7.42 -4.12
N ILE A 157 -16.67 -7.41 -5.23
CA ILE A 157 -15.20 -7.28 -5.25
C ILE A 157 -14.78 -5.84 -5.04
N PHE A 158 -15.44 -4.91 -5.74
CA PHE A 158 -15.15 -3.48 -5.66
C PHE A 158 -16.33 -2.70 -5.14
N GLY A 159 -16.15 -1.96 -4.05
CA GLY A 159 -17.17 -1.09 -3.47
C GLY A 159 -17.19 0.33 -4.03
N CYS A 160 -16.13 0.78 -4.68
CA CYS A 160 -16.05 2.10 -5.29
C CYS A 160 -15.01 2.16 -6.40
N THR A 161 -15.07 3.23 -7.21
CA THR A 161 -14.17 3.46 -8.34
C THR A 161 -12.71 3.54 -7.94
N LEU A 162 -12.39 4.24 -6.83
CA LEU A 162 -11.02 4.46 -6.39
C LEU A 162 -10.57 3.38 -5.41
N ASN A 163 -9.47 2.74 -5.73
CA ASN A 163 -8.85 1.68 -4.95
C ASN A 163 -7.34 1.97 -4.78
N ALA A 164 -6.71 1.40 -3.75
CA ALA A 164 -5.27 1.27 -3.68
C ALA A 164 -4.82 0.17 -4.65
N TYR A 165 -3.67 0.36 -5.28
CA TYR A 165 -3.00 -0.63 -6.13
C TYR A 165 -1.61 -0.89 -5.58
N LEU A 166 -1.31 -2.14 -5.26
CA LEU A 166 0.01 -2.60 -4.82
C LEU A 166 0.51 -3.63 -5.81
N ASN A 167 1.80 -3.57 -6.16
CA ASN A 167 2.40 -4.51 -7.09
C ASN A 167 3.83 -4.82 -6.66
N ALA A 168 4.18 -6.10 -6.66
CA ALA A 168 5.52 -6.59 -6.42
C ALA A 168 5.86 -7.71 -7.40
N GLY A 169 7.11 -7.78 -7.84
CA GLY A 169 7.49 -8.80 -8.83
C GLY A 169 8.98 -8.84 -9.14
N ILE A 170 9.30 -9.73 -10.06
CA ILE A 170 10.63 -9.91 -10.64
C ILE A 170 10.55 -9.47 -12.10
N ASN A 171 11.35 -8.48 -12.45
CA ASN A 171 11.49 -7.99 -13.81
C ASN A 171 12.76 -8.57 -14.42
N LEU A 172 12.64 -9.17 -15.60
CA LEU A 172 13.71 -9.81 -16.35
C LEU A 172 13.89 -9.06 -17.67
N ASN A 173 15.12 -8.75 -18.04
CA ASN A 173 15.44 -8.14 -19.32
C ASN A 173 16.65 -8.80 -19.97
N VAL A 174 16.55 -8.98 -21.29
CA VAL A 174 17.62 -9.43 -22.16
C VAL A 174 17.91 -8.29 -23.14
N PRO A 175 19.01 -7.54 -22.99
CA PRO A 175 19.38 -6.49 -23.91
C PRO A 175 19.64 -7.08 -25.32
N ILE A 176 18.92 -6.59 -26.33
CA ILE A 176 19.13 -6.94 -27.74
C ILE A 176 20.13 -5.97 -28.36
N THR A 177 19.94 -4.69 -28.05
CA THR A 177 20.84 -3.60 -28.43
C THR A 177 21.00 -2.64 -27.24
N ARG A 178 21.84 -1.63 -27.35
CA ARG A 178 21.94 -0.58 -26.33
C ARG A 178 20.65 0.25 -26.17
N TYR A 179 19.72 0.17 -27.13
CA TYR A 179 18.46 0.92 -27.14
C TYR A 179 17.24 0.06 -26.90
N LEU A 180 17.35 -1.25 -27.05
CA LEU A 180 16.20 -2.15 -27.02
C LEU A 180 16.52 -3.42 -26.21
N ALA A 181 15.64 -3.75 -25.30
CA ALA A 181 15.64 -5.01 -24.58
C ALA A 181 14.31 -5.74 -24.76
N PHE A 182 14.36 -7.07 -24.89
CA PHE A 182 13.22 -7.95 -24.69
C PHE A 182 13.13 -8.29 -23.21
N GLY A 183 11.94 -8.25 -22.64
CA GLY A 183 11.78 -8.48 -21.22
C GLY A 183 10.46 -9.08 -20.83
N GLY A 184 10.34 -9.33 -19.56
CA GLY A 184 9.12 -9.83 -18.94
C GLY A 184 9.09 -9.51 -17.45
N GLU A 185 7.95 -9.76 -16.85
CA GLU A 185 7.75 -9.58 -15.42
C GLU A 185 6.85 -10.70 -14.91
N PHE A 186 7.27 -11.33 -13.82
CA PHE A 186 6.42 -12.22 -13.04
C PHE A 186 6.16 -11.53 -11.70
N GLY A 187 4.89 -11.38 -11.33
CA GLY A 187 4.57 -10.62 -10.15
C GLY A 187 3.19 -10.91 -9.59
N PHE A 188 2.92 -10.16 -8.54
CA PHE A 188 1.67 -10.14 -7.80
C PHE A 188 1.13 -8.71 -7.80
N PHE A 189 -0.17 -8.54 -7.94
CA PHE A 189 -0.82 -7.28 -7.60
C PHE A 189 -2.03 -7.48 -6.70
N HIS A 190 -2.24 -6.48 -5.85
CA HIS A 190 -3.42 -6.34 -5.00
C HIS A 190 -4.14 -5.05 -5.33
N MET A 191 -5.48 -5.08 -5.34
CA MET A 191 -6.31 -3.91 -5.56
C MET A 191 -7.54 -3.94 -4.66
N SER A 192 -7.68 -2.94 -3.77
CA SER A 192 -8.82 -2.79 -2.86
C SER A 192 -8.93 -1.36 -2.35
N ASN A 193 -10.08 -0.99 -1.79
CA ASN A 193 -10.30 0.37 -1.27
C ASN A 193 -10.04 0.49 0.25
N GLY A 194 -9.50 -0.55 0.90
CA GLY A 194 -9.21 -0.52 2.34
C GLY A 194 -10.45 -0.24 3.21
N ARG A 195 -11.60 -0.78 2.85
CA ARG A 195 -12.90 -0.59 3.54
C ARG A 195 -13.41 0.86 3.61
N THR A 196 -12.89 1.74 2.78
CA THR A 196 -13.47 3.09 2.62
C THR A 196 -14.88 3.02 2.05
N CYS A 197 -15.14 2.01 1.22
CA CYS A 197 -16.45 1.63 0.70
C CYS A 197 -16.66 0.13 0.92
N MET A 198 -17.90 -0.29 1.14
CA MET A 198 -18.31 -1.69 1.18
C MET A 198 -19.25 -1.98 0.02
N PRO A 199 -19.21 -3.17 -0.56
CA PRO A 199 -18.31 -4.30 -0.26
C PRO A 199 -16.86 -4.03 -0.69
N ASN A 200 -15.90 -4.79 -0.17
CA ASN A 200 -14.48 -4.64 -0.49
C ASN A 200 -13.73 -5.97 -0.31
N ILE A 201 -14.06 -6.96 -1.10
CA ILE A 201 -13.29 -8.21 -1.14
C ILE A 201 -11.90 -7.94 -1.73
N GLY A 202 -11.83 -7.07 -2.78
CA GLY A 202 -10.61 -6.75 -3.47
C GLY A 202 -10.12 -7.87 -4.40
N VAL A 203 -8.99 -7.62 -5.04
CA VAL A 203 -8.36 -8.53 -6.01
C VAL A 203 -6.96 -8.86 -5.56
N ASN A 204 -6.61 -10.15 -5.58
CA ASN A 204 -5.25 -10.64 -5.43
C ASN A 204 -4.92 -11.50 -6.66
N SER A 205 -3.90 -11.11 -7.42
CA SER A 205 -3.56 -11.82 -8.65
C SER A 205 -2.06 -12.03 -8.82
N LEU A 206 -1.68 -13.23 -9.22
CA LEU A 206 -0.38 -13.47 -9.85
C LEU A 206 -0.49 -13.19 -11.35
N TYR A 207 0.58 -12.68 -11.95
CA TYR A 207 0.62 -12.44 -13.39
C TYR A 207 2.00 -12.74 -13.99
N GLY A 208 2.00 -13.07 -15.27
CA GLY A 208 3.17 -13.12 -16.12
C GLY A 208 3.02 -12.16 -17.29
N SER A 209 4.09 -11.48 -17.66
CA SER A 209 4.11 -10.54 -18.78
C SER A 209 5.36 -10.70 -19.63
N VAL A 210 5.26 -10.33 -20.90
CA VAL A 210 6.39 -10.25 -21.81
C VAL A 210 6.25 -8.99 -22.66
N GLY A 211 7.36 -8.44 -23.13
CA GLY A 211 7.29 -7.22 -23.93
C GLY A 211 8.66 -6.62 -24.22
N VAL A 212 8.68 -5.34 -24.47
CA VAL A 212 9.88 -4.61 -24.86
C VAL A 212 10.11 -3.39 -23.99
N THR A 213 11.39 -3.06 -23.80
CA THR A 213 11.85 -1.83 -23.18
C THR A 213 12.75 -1.10 -24.15
N ALA A 214 12.39 0.15 -24.50
CA ALA A 214 13.20 1.04 -25.30
C ALA A 214 13.91 2.06 -24.40
N THR A 215 15.23 2.15 -24.51
CA THR A 215 16.08 3.07 -23.74
C THR A 215 16.62 4.19 -24.62
N PHE A 216 16.49 5.41 -24.15
CA PHE A 216 16.92 6.62 -24.82
C PHE A 216 18.08 7.26 -24.05
N ASN A 217 18.95 7.97 -24.76
CA ASN A 217 20.14 8.60 -24.20
C ASN A 217 21.04 7.61 -23.41
N SER A 218 21.14 6.37 -23.89
CA SER A 218 21.91 5.29 -23.23
C SER A 218 23.43 5.55 -23.21
N ASP A 219 23.91 6.53 -23.95
CA ASP A 219 25.33 6.89 -24.05
C ASP A 219 25.82 7.74 -22.85
N VAL A 220 24.91 8.11 -21.95
CA VAL A 220 25.26 8.88 -20.75
C VAL A 220 25.95 7.97 -19.75
N GLU A 221 27.23 8.26 -19.48
CA GLU A 221 28.05 7.49 -18.57
C GLU A 221 27.50 7.54 -17.13
N LYS A 222 27.41 6.38 -16.47
CA LYS A 222 27.09 6.30 -15.04
C LYS A 222 28.27 6.81 -14.24
N LYS A 223 28.03 7.69 -13.28
CA LYS A 223 29.08 8.11 -12.35
C LYS A 223 29.53 6.90 -11.48
N PRO A 224 30.82 6.78 -11.18
CA PRO A 224 31.28 5.70 -10.31
C PRO A 224 30.62 5.81 -8.93
N VAL A 225 30.30 4.65 -8.34
CA VAL A 225 29.74 4.59 -6.97
C VAL A 225 30.75 5.19 -6.01
N ARG A 226 30.34 6.24 -5.30
CA ARG A 226 31.10 6.88 -4.24
C ARG A 226 30.26 6.82 -2.97
N TYR A 227 30.74 6.07 -1.98
CA TYR A 227 30.06 6.01 -0.68
C TYR A 227 30.20 7.35 0.01
N ILE A 228 29.06 7.95 0.33
CA ILE A 228 28.99 9.21 1.06
C ILE A 228 28.61 8.88 2.49
N ASP A 229 29.43 9.35 3.43
CA ASP A 229 29.07 9.30 4.85
C ASP A 229 27.82 10.13 5.07
N GLN A 230 26.76 9.47 5.54
CA GLN A 230 25.53 10.18 5.85
C GLN A 230 25.29 10.20 7.35
N PRO A 231 24.64 11.24 7.83
CA PRO A 231 24.27 11.32 9.22
C PRO A 231 23.34 10.15 9.55
N TYR A 232 23.79 9.30 10.46
CA TYR A 232 22.99 8.28 11.12
C TYR A 232 22.69 8.74 12.53
N GLY A 233 21.58 8.28 13.09
CA GLY A 233 21.18 8.69 14.43
C GLY A 233 19.67 8.69 14.60
N TRP A 234 19.23 9.18 15.73
CA TRP A 234 17.85 9.20 16.11
C TRP A 234 17.07 10.34 15.44
N ALA A 235 15.84 10.06 15.09
CA ALA A 235 14.84 11.04 14.71
C ALA A 235 13.52 10.72 15.44
N LEU A 236 12.78 11.73 15.81
CA LEU A 236 11.41 11.61 16.32
C LEU A 236 10.44 11.98 15.21
N ASN A 237 9.53 11.06 14.89
CA ASN A 237 8.43 11.28 13.97
C ASN A 237 7.15 11.54 14.77
N ILE A 238 6.42 12.59 14.42
CA ILE A 238 5.09 12.88 14.95
C ILE A 238 4.15 13.01 13.75
N THR A 239 3.15 12.14 13.67
CA THR A 239 2.21 12.08 12.53
C THR A 239 0.78 12.09 13.02
N GLY A 240 -0.01 13.02 12.53
CA GLY A 240 -1.47 12.97 12.61
C GLY A 240 -2.07 12.51 11.29
N ALA A 241 -3.00 11.58 11.32
CA ALA A 241 -3.66 11.08 10.12
C ALA A 241 -5.16 10.92 10.33
N ALA A 242 -5.90 10.96 9.23
CA ALA A 242 -7.34 10.76 9.22
C ALA A 242 -7.78 10.03 7.95
N GLY A 243 -8.93 9.37 8.03
CA GLY A 243 -9.54 8.66 6.92
C GLY A 243 -11.02 8.41 7.19
N ALA A 244 -11.62 7.56 6.38
CA ALA A 244 -13.00 7.18 6.54
C ALA A 244 -13.17 5.68 6.33
N GLN A 245 -14.06 5.06 7.10
CA GLN A 245 -14.37 3.65 7.03
C GLN A 245 -15.88 3.44 6.91
N LYS A 246 -16.27 2.51 6.05
CA LYS A 246 -17.64 2.03 5.95
C LYS A 246 -17.70 0.62 6.56
N PRO A 247 -18.38 0.42 7.70
CA PRO A 247 -18.39 -0.88 8.39
C PRO A 247 -19.15 -1.96 7.63
N ALA A 248 -20.32 -1.64 7.06
CA ALA A 248 -21.17 -2.58 6.35
C ALA A 248 -21.77 -1.97 5.08
N ILE A 249 -22.28 -2.82 4.19
CA ILE A 249 -22.94 -2.40 2.93
C ILE A 249 -24.20 -1.59 3.25
N THR A 250 -24.95 -2.03 4.24
CA THR A 250 -26.22 -1.42 4.69
C THR A 250 -26.04 -0.06 5.36
N ASP A 251 -24.81 0.30 5.77
CA ASP A 251 -24.56 1.62 6.35
C ASP A 251 -24.68 2.72 5.29
N ALA A 252 -25.50 3.74 5.60
CA ALA A 252 -25.65 4.92 4.73
C ALA A 252 -24.42 5.82 4.75
N HIS A 253 -23.62 5.77 5.83
CA HIS A 253 -22.55 6.72 6.11
C HIS A 253 -21.17 6.06 6.17
N ARG A 254 -20.16 6.89 6.01
CA ARG A 254 -18.77 6.58 6.34
C ARG A 254 -18.44 7.24 7.68
N TYR A 255 -17.67 6.55 8.50
CA TYR A 255 -17.30 6.99 9.83
C TYR A 255 -15.88 7.47 9.85
N LEU A 256 -15.64 8.53 10.62
CA LEU A 256 -14.30 9.09 10.79
C LEU A 256 -13.38 8.08 11.50
N ILE A 257 -12.21 7.94 10.94
CA ILE A 257 -11.07 7.35 11.62
C ILE A 257 -9.96 8.40 11.73
N SER A 258 -9.19 8.35 12.79
CA SER A 258 -7.99 9.19 12.93
C SER A 258 -6.93 8.49 13.73
N SER A 259 -5.68 8.88 13.55
CA SER A 259 -4.57 8.35 14.30
C SER A 259 -3.55 9.42 14.67
N LEU A 260 -2.86 9.18 15.78
CA LEU A 260 -1.65 9.89 16.17
C LEU A 260 -0.54 8.87 16.36
N HIS A 261 0.57 9.08 15.68
CA HIS A 261 1.78 8.30 15.81
C HIS A 261 2.91 9.16 16.35
N VAL A 262 3.61 8.68 17.36
CA VAL A 262 4.84 9.28 17.90
C VAL A 262 5.90 8.20 17.97
N GLY A 263 6.93 8.26 17.12
CA GLY A 263 7.92 7.20 16.98
C GLY A 263 9.36 7.71 16.95
N GLY A 264 10.22 7.11 17.76
CA GLY A 264 11.67 7.28 17.69
C GLY A 264 12.24 6.28 16.70
N VAL A 265 12.90 6.76 15.65
CA VAL A 265 13.52 5.93 14.62
C VAL A 265 15.01 6.19 14.59
N TYR A 266 15.81 5.13 14.69
CA TYR A 266 17.24 5.17 14.47
C TYR A 266 17.55 4.88 13.00
N HIS A 267 18.12 5.85 12.31
CA HIS A 267 18.59 5.67 10.94
C HIS A 267 19.93 4.96 10.96
N VAL A 268 19.92 3.67 10.63
CA VAL A 268 21.09 2.79 10.56
C VAL A 268 22.00 3.22 9.41
N ASN A 269 21.39 3.68 8.33
CA ASN A 269 22.07 4.17 7.14
C ASN A 269 21.12 5.08 6.32
N ASN A 270 21.50 5.42 5.09
CA ASN A 270 20.74 6.33 4.24
C ASN A 270 19.38 5.82 3.75
N TRP A 271 19.22 4.52 3.70
CA TRP A 271 18.03 3.91 3.12
C TRP A 271 17.19 3.16 4.14
N TYR A 272 17.69 2.87 5.35
CA TYR A 272 16.97 2.10 6.35
C TYR A 272 16.99 2.74 7.73
N GLY A 273 15.84 2.79 8.34
CA GLY A 273 15.64 3.20 9.73
C GLY A 273 14.74 2.20 10.45
N VAL A 274 15.04 1.96 11.71
CA VAL A 274 14.28 1.08 12.60
C VAL A 274 14.04 1.76 13.94
N GLY A 275 12.87 1.54 14.54
CA GLY A 275 12.55 2.20 15.79
C GLY A 275 11.31 1.68 16.48
N LEU A 276 10.89 2.39 17.50
CA LEU A 276 9.67 2.09 18.27
C LEU A 276 8.78 3.32 18.28
N GLY A 277 7.48 3.10 18.16
CA GLY A 277 6.47 4.13 18.18
C GLY A 277 5.26 3.79 19.05
N LEU A 278 4.62 4.85 19.54
CA LEU A 278 3.34 4.80 20.22
C LEU A 278 2.26 5.24 19.23
N ASP A 279 1.22 4.43 19.10
CA ASP A 279 0.06 4.70 18.26
C ASP A 279 -1.19 4.88 19.11
N VAL A 280 -1.97 5.90 18.76
CA VAL A 280 -3.33 6.10 19.28
C VAL A 280 -4.27 6.19 18.07
N PHE A 281 -5.28 5.33 18.03
CA PHE A 281 -6.27 5.25 16.97
C PHE A 281 -7.65 5.58 17.51
N TYR A 282 -8.35 6.48 16.86
CA TYR A 282 -9.78 6.72 17.05
C TYR A 282 -10.53 6.12 15.86
N ASN A 283 -11.55 5.33 16.14
CA ASN A 283 -12.39 4.72 15.11
C ASN A 283 -13.87 4.81 15.50
N ASP A 284 -14.59 5.72 14.87
CA ASP A 284 -16.03 5.89 15.10
C ASP A 284 -16.87 4.74 14.54
N ALA A 285 -16.33 4.00 13.56
CA ALA A 285 -17.01 2.87 12.94
C ALA A 285 -17.16 1.66 13.90
N VAL A 286 -16.33 1.57 14.95
CA VAL A 286 -16.36 0.47 15.93
C VAL A 286 -17.75 0.28 16.53
N THR A 287 -18.48 1.36 16.74
CA THR A 287 -19.84 1.34 17.30
C THR A 287 -20.85 0.64 16.39
N LYS A 288 -20.56 0.54 15.10
CA LYS A 288 -21.44 -0.08 14.11
C LYS A 288 -21.08 -1.53 13.79
N PHE A 289 -19.83 -1.90 14.01
CA PHE A 289 -19.39 -3.29 13.86
C PHE A 289 -20.08 -4.23 14.87
N SER A 290 -20.28 -3.77 16.08
CA SER A 290 -20.86 -4.58 17.15
C SER A 290 -22.37 -4.84 17.00
N GLY A 291 -23.08 -4.04 16.18
CA GLY A 291 -24.54 -4.11 16.08
C GLY A 291 -25.08 -4.72 14.80
N ARG A 292 -24.45 -4.52 13.65
CA ARG A 292 -25.04 -4.83 12.34
C ARG A 292 -24.27 -5.83 11.48
N SER A 293 -22.97 -5.87 11.54
CA SER A 293 -22.18 -6.68 10.60
C SER A 293 -22.28 -8.18 10.86
N LEU A 294 -22.68 -8.56 12.06
CA LEU A 294 -22.84 -9.96 12.45
C LEU A 294 -24.25 -10.52 12.23
N TYR A 295 -25.24 -9.65 12.11
CA TYR A 295 -26.65 -10.06 12.10
C TYR A 295 -27.35 -9.97 10.76
N CYS A 296 -26.93 -9.08 9.88
CA CYS A 296 -27.59 -8.90 8.58
C CYS A 296 -26.90 -9.62 7.43
N ASN A 297 -25.84 -10.36 7.69
CA ASN A 297 -25.12 -11.10 6.65
C ASN A 297 -25.51 -12.57 6.56
N GLY A 298 -26.70 -12.97 6.96
CA GLY A 298 -27.12 -14.38 6.97
C GLY A 298 -26.03 -15.25 7.61
N GLU A 299 -26.28 -15.86 8.74
CA GLU A 299 -25.34 -16.84 9.28
C GLU A 299 -25.15 -17.95 8.24
N TYR A 300 -23.93 -18.14 7.77
CA TYR A 300 -23.57 -19.38 7.10
C TYR A 300 -23.22 -20.40 8.18
N ASP A 301 -23.81 -21.56 8.06
CA ASP A 301 -23.34 -22.69 8.84
C ASP A 301 -21.91 -23.10 8.37
N ILE A 302 -21.34 -24.05 9.09
CA ILE A 302 -19.98 -24.57 8.83
C ILE A 302 -19.83 -25.13 7.40
N ASP A 303 -20.96 -25.45 6.76
CA ASP A 303 -21.03 -26.04 5.41
C ASP A 303 -21.36 -24.99 4.32
N GLY A 304 -21.48 -23.70 4.68
CA GLY A 304 -21.76 -22.60 3.73
C GLY A 304 -23.22 -22.48 3.35
N VAL A 305 -24.14 -23.07 4.10
CA VAL A 305 -25.57 -22.97 3.88
C VAL A 305 -26.13 -21.77 4.66
N MET A 306 -26.89 -20.90 3.99
CA MET A 306 -27.54 -19.76 4.62
C MET A 306 -28.57 -20.24 5.65
N VAL A 307 -28.35 -19.97 6.90
CA VAL A 307 -29.33 -20.20 7.98
C VAL A 307 -30.23 -18.95 8.03
N ASP A 308 -31.53 -19.17 7.84
CA ASP A 308 -32.54 -18.10 7.86
C ASP A 308 -32.53 -17.40 9.23
N CYS A 309 -32.06 -16.17 9.26
CA CYS A 309 -32.00 -15.36 10.47
C CYS A 309 -33.38 -14.72 10.74
N THR A 310 -34.31 -15.50 11.27
CA THR A 310 -35.64 -15.03 11.66
C THR A 310 -35.65 -14.14 12.92
N THR A 311 -34.49 -13.89 13.52
CA THR A 311 -34.33 -13.10 14.75
C THR A 311 -33.36 -11.92 14.59
N CYS A 312 -33.31 -11.30 13.41
CA CYS A 312 -32.68 -9.99 13.28
C CYS A 312 -33.48 -8.97 14.11
N GLY A 313 -33.30 -9.01 15.42
CA GLY A 313 -33.85 -8.00 16.32
C GLY A 313 -33.27 -6.64 16.00
N ASP A 314 -34.07 -5.61 16.17
CA ASP A 314 -33.70 -4.22 15.99
C ASP A 314 -32.31 -3.95 16.58
N SER A 315 -31.41 -3.44 15.73
CA SER A 315 -30.08 -3.01 16.17
C SER A 315 -30.25 -1.96 17.25
N LYS A 316 -29.98 -2.29 18.50
CA LYS A 316 -29.88 -1.29 19.55
C LYS A 316 -28.69 -0.41 19.20
N ASP A 317 -28.95 0.86 18.92
CA ASP A 317 -27.88 1.86 18.89
C ASP A 317 -27.29 1.92 20.29
N VAL A 318 -26.10 1.36 20.44
CA VAL A 318 -25.36 1.43 21.69
C VAL A 318 -24.48 2.66 21.62
N ASP A 319 -24.74 3.63 22.49
CA ASP A 319 -23.89 4.82 22.62
C ASP A 319 -22.56 4.44 23.27
N TYR A 320 -21.52 4.35 22.47
CA TYR A 320 -20.17 4.11 22.96
C TYR A 320 -19.50 5.42 23.39
N THR A 321 -18.84 5.36 24.54
CA THR A 321 -18.01 6.46 25.03
C THR A 321 -16.80 6.70 24.14
N PHE A 322 -16.22 7.89 24.19
CA PHE A 322 -14.98 8.20 23.46
C PHE A 322 -13.88 7.17 23.76
N ALA A 323 -13.71 6.75 25.02
CA ALA A 323 -12.71 5.77 25.42
C ALA A 323 -12.88 4.41 24.72
N GLN A 324 -14.12 4.00 24.46
CA GLN A 324 -14.42 2.73 23.76
C GLN A 324 -14.12 2.79 22.26
N LYS A 325 -14.03 3.99 21.67
CA LYS A 325 -13.66 4.22 20.27
C LYS A 325 -12.15 4.36 20.07
N VAL A 326 -11.38 4.43 21.16
CA VAL A 326 -9.92 4.59 21.13
C VAL A 326 -9.21 3.25 21.33
N ARG A 327 -8.15 3.03 20.57
CA ARG A 327 -7.21 1.92 20.71
C ARG A 327 -5.80 2.48 20.77
N SER A 328 -4.92 1.83 21.55
CA SER A 328 -3.52 2.26 21.65
C SER A 328 -2.59 1.07 21.58
N GLY A 329 -1.44 1.25 20.93
CA GLY A 329 -0.47 0.19 20.74
C GLY A 329 0.97 0.70 20.65
N LEU A 330 1.89 -0.23 20.77
CA LEU A 330 3.31 -0.02 20.49
C LEU A 330 3.66 -0.67 19.16
N ALA A 331 4.40 0.05 18.30
CA ALA A 331 4.82 -0.42 17.00
C ALA A 331 6.34 -0.48 16.87
N LEU A 332 6.83 -1.54 16.25
CA LEU A 332 8.14 -1.62 15.65
C LEU A 332 8.07 -0.92 14.28
N ASN A 333 8.76 0.19 14.15
CA ASN A 333 8.78 0.99 12.94
C ASN A 333 9.92 0.55 12.03
N ASN A 334 9.63 0.39 10.73
CA ASN A 334 10.64 0.17 9.70
C ASN A 334 10.43 1.18 8.58
N GLU A 335 11.46 1.93 8.26
CA GLU A 335 11.48 2.96 7.25
C GLU A 335 12.50 2.63 6.16
N PHE A 336 12.05 2.56 4.90
CA PHE A 336 12.90 2.35 3.73
C PHE A 336 12.90 3.61 2.87
N LYS A 337 14.02 4.33 2.84
CA LYS A 337 14.13 5.66 2.23
C LYS A 337 14.63 5.59 0.79
N PHE A 338 13.93 6.28 -0.09
CA PHE A 338 14.22 6.40 -1.52
C PHE A 338 14.20 7.88 -1.93
N GLY A 339 15.16 8.65 -1.44
CA GLY A 339 15.20 10.10 -1.63
C GLY A 339 14.14 10.82 -0.79
N ALA A 340 13.20 11.51 -1.44
CA ALA A 340 12.08 12.18 -0.76
C ALA A 340 10.98 11.20 -0.30
N MET A 341 10.92 10.02 -0.90
CA MET A 341 9.96 8.99 -0.56
C MET A 341 10.52 8.02 0.49
N THR A 342 9.66 7.57 1.40
CA THR A 342 9.99 6.55 2.39
C THR A 342 8.84 5.55 2.45
N ALA A 343 9.11 4.27 2.20
CA ALA A 343 8.15 3.22 2.48
C ALA A 343 8.13 2.92 3.99
N ILE A 344 6.95 2.66 4.51
CA ILE A 344 6.67 2.38 5.92
C ILE A 344 6.15 0.96 6.02
N VAL A 345 6.76 0.18 6.91
CA VAL A 345 6.32 -1.17 7.27
C VAL A 345 6.38 -1.28 8.80
N ASP A 346 5.30 -0.96 9.46
CA ASP A 346 5.22 -1.02 10.91
C ASP A 346 4.45 -2.26 11.34
N TRP A 347 4.91 -2.89 12.41
CA TRP A 347 4.22 -3.95 13.12
C TRP A 347 3.99 -3.56 14.56
N GLY A 348 2.72 -3.50 14.97
CA GLY A 348 2.34 -3.06 16.30
C GLY A 348 1.50 -4.07 17.06
N MET A 349 1.49 -3.92 18.38
CA MET A 349 0.65 -4.67 19.30
C MET A 349 -0.17 -3.71 20.17
N TYR A 350 -1.46 -4.02 20.32
CA TYR A 350 -2.32 -3.24 21.19
C TYR A 350 -2.08 -3.58 22.66
N PHE A 351 -1.89 -2.56 23.47
CA PHE A 351 -1.96 -2.68 24.93
C PHE A 351 -3.31 -2.15 25.47
N TYR A 352 -4.06 -1.41 24.67
CA TYR A 352 -5.41 -0.95 24.95
C TYR A 352 -6.29 -1.14 23.70
N ASN A 353 -7.26 -2.05 23.80
CA ASN A 353 -8.22 -2.36 22.72
C ASN A 353 -9.59 -2.73 23.32
N PRO A 354 -10.41 -1.73 23.68
CA PRO A 354 -11.72 -1.98 24.29
C PRO A 354 -12.73 -2.61 23.32
N SER A 355 -12.57 -2.43 22.01
CA SER A 355 -13.47 -3.04 21.02
C SER A 355 -13.51 -4.57 21.12
N ARG A 356 -12.43 -5.19 21.56
CA ARG A 356 -12.37 -6.63 21.83
C ARG A 356 -13.37 -7.09 22.91
N HIS A 357 -13.57 -6.29 23.96
CA HIS A 357 -14.51 -6.61 25.03
C HIS A 357 -15.95 -6.35 24.62
N ILE A 358 -16.18 -5.30 23.84
CA ILE A 358 -17.51 -4.94 23.30
C ILE A 358 -18.08 -6.09 22.48
N TYR A 359 -17.27 -6.70 21.63
CA TYR A 359 -17.65 -7.87 20.83
C TYR A 359 -18.06 -9.07 21.71
N TYR A 360 -17.30 -9.36 22.76
CA TYR A 360 -17.58 -10.45 23.69
C TYR A 360 -18.89 -10.25 24.45
N ASP A 361 -19.11 -9.06 24.99
CA ASP A 361 -20.29 -8.76 25.79
C ASP A 361 -21.56 -8.83 24.95
N TYR A 362 -21.49 -8.36 23.72
CA TYR A 362 -22.61 -8.40 22.79
C TYR A 362 -23.03 -9.85 22.45
N HIS A 363 -22.10 -10.72 22.13
CA HIS A 363 -22.39 -12.13 21.85
C HIS A 363 -22.99 -12.84 23.07
N LYS A 364 -22.51 -12.54 24.26
CA LYS A 364 -23.02 -13.10 25.49
C LYS A 364 -24.48 -12.69 25.79
N ASP A 365 -24.79 -11.40 25.59
CA ASP A 365 -26.07 -10.83 25.94
C ASP A 365 -27.21 -11.20 24.95
N ASN A 366 -26.90 -11.37 23.67
CA ASN A 366 -27.90 -11.62 22.65
C ASN A 366 -28.14 -13.12 22.36
N TYR A 367 -27.17 -13.98 22.59
CA TYR A 367 -27.34 -15.43 22.34
C TYR A 367 -27.54 -16.26 23.60
N GLY A 368 -27.44 -15.68 24.81
CA GLY A 368 -27.60 -16.41 26.07
C GLY A 368 -26.62 -17.59 26.23
N LYS A 369 -25.80 -17.83 25.21
CA LYS A 369 -24.77 -18.86 25.18
C LYS A 369 -23.42 -18.17 25.09
N VAL A 370 -22.54 -18.50 26.02
CA VAL A 370 -21.12 -18.22 25.88
C VAL A 370 -20.65 -18.99 24.64
N VAL A 371 -20.49 -18.30 23.51
CA VAL A 371 -19.85 -18.92 22.36
C VAL A 371 -18.45 -19.35 22.83
N PRO A 372 -18.14 -20.65 22.81
CA PRO A 372 -16.86 -21.12 23.33
C PRO A 372 -15.73 -20.38 22.62
N LYS A 373 -14.70 -19.99 23.34
CA LYS A 373 -13.48 -19.38 22.77
C LYS A 373 -12.94 -20.11 21.52
N ARG A 374 -13.29 -21.38 21.34
CA ARG A 374 -12.94 -22.22 20.21
C ARG A 374 -13.79 -21.96 18.96
N GLU A 375 -15.03 -21.53 19.09
CA GLU A 375 -15.88 -21.17 17.95
C GLU A 375 -15.60 -19.72 17.51
N LEU A 376 -15.27 -18.85 18.45
CA LEU A 376 -14.64 -17.55 18.17
C LEU A 376 -13.21 -17.70 17.62
N ALA A 377 -12.56 -18.83 17.78
CA ALA A 377 -11.21 -19.10 17.26
C ALA A 377 -11.18 -19.49 15.78
N TYR A 378 -12.32 -19.67 15.14
CA TYR A 378 -12.40 -19.58 13.67
C TYR A 378 -12.21 -18.15 13.19
N VAL A 379 -12.46 -17.17 14.01
CA VAL A 379 -11.81 -15.87 13.93
C VAL A 379 -10.38 -16.07 14.41
N SER A 380 -9.53 -16.55 13.49
CA SER A 380 -8.13 -16.87 13.73
C SER A 380 -7.51 -15.84 14.69
N PRO A 381 -6.74 -16.23 15.72
CA PRO A 381 -5.97 -15.28 16.53
C PRO A 381 -5.05 -14.40 15.67
N TRP A 382 -4.92 -14.74 14.41
CA TRP A 382 -4.18 -14.05 13.36
C TRP A 382 -5.03 -13.16 12.46
N GLY A 383 -6.33 -12.94 12.72
CA GLY A 383 -6.94 -11.81 12.06
C GLY A 383 -8.21 -11.97 11.28
N ALA A 384 -9.23 -12.58 11.83
CA ALA A 384 -10.52 -12.54 11.16
C ALA A 384 -11.29 -11.24 11.40
N GLY A 385 -11.12 -10.54 12.51
CA GLY A 385 -11.77 -9.25 12.75
C GLY A 385 -10.76 -8.19 13.18
N ALA A 386 -10.88 -6.99 12.64
CA ALA A 386 -10.09 -5.83 13.07
C ALA A 386 -10.27 -5.57 14.58
N GLU A 387 -11.37 -6.00 15.13
CA GLU A 387 -11.78 -5.74 16.50
C GLU A 387 -11.11 -6.67 17.50
N GLU A 388 -10.77 -7.88 17.09
CA GLU A 388 -10.22 -8.93 18.00
C GLU A 388 -8.71 -9.09 17.93
N ALA A 389 -8.07 -8.55 16.89
CA ALA A 389 -6.65 -8.69 16.72
C ALA A 389 -5.88 -8.04 17.87
N PHE A 390 -4.88 -8.73 18.38
CA PHE A 390 -3.95 -8.17 19.37
C PHE A 390 -2.82 -7.37 18.71
N HIS A 391 -2.65 -7.50 17.39
CA HIS A 391 -1.59 -6.85 16.62
C HIS A 391 -2.16 -6.18 15.38
N TYR A 392 -1.40 -5.28 14.80
CA TYR A 392 -1.72 -4.59 13.55
C TYR A 392 -0.45 -4.37 12.73
N PHE A 393 -0.65 -4.19 11.42
CA PHE A 393 0.37 -3.67 10.53
C PHE A 393 -0.07 -2.31 10.01
N ARG A 394 0.90 -1.43 9.79
CA ARG A 394 0.72 -0.20 9.05
C ARG A 394 1.68 -0.21 7.86
N LEU A 395 1.13 -0.22 6.65
CA LEU A 395 1.86 -0.30 5.40
C LEU A 395 1.59 0.95 4.59
N GLY A 396 2.61 1.60 4.05
CA GLY A 396 2.39 2.79 3.26
C GLY A 396 3.65 3.52 2.86
N ALA A 397 3.48 4.78 2.56
CA ALA A 397 4.56 5.66 2.16
C ALA A 397 4.38 7.05 2.73
N LYS A 398 5.50 7.70 3.05
CA LYS A 398 5.57 9.13 3.33
C LYS A 398 6.45 9.82 2.29
N CYS A 399 6.07 11.02 1.91
CA CYS A 399 6.80 11.87 1.00
C CYS A 399 7.18 13.16 1.73
N ARG A 400 8.47 13.48 1.76
CA ARG A 400 8.95 14.76 2.30
C ARG A 400 8.49 15.88 1.36
N VAL A 401 7.67 16.80 1.90
CA VAL A 401 7.13 17.95 1.16
C VAL A 401 7.95 19.22 1.41
N TRP A 402 8.50 19.36 2.62
CA TRP A 402 9.35 20.49 2.98
C TRP A 402 10.25 20.11 4.16
N ASP A 403 11.55 20.41 4.09
CA ASP A 403 12.54 20.10 5.14
C ASP A 403 12.22 18.81 5.92
N ASN A 404 11.64 18.99 7.10
CA ASN A 404 11.25 17.91 7.99
C ASN A 404 9.75 17.57 7.94
N LEU A 405 8.96 18.30 7.13
CA LEU A 405 7.53 18.06 6.96
C LEU A 405 7.29 17.01 5.89
N TYR A 406 6.42 16.06 6.15
CA TYR A 406 6.03 15.02 5.18
C TYR A 406 4.52 14.80 5.14
N ALA A 407 4.03 14.44 3.97
CA ALA A 407 2.70 13.87 3.78
C ALA A 407 2.81 12.34 3.77
N GLN A 408 1.79 11.65 4.26
CA GLN A 408 1.78 10.20 4.41
C GLN A 408 0.45 9.61 3.94
N VAL A 409 0.52 8.43 3.34
CA VAL A 409 -0.63 7.55 3.10
C VAL A 409 -0.28 6.19 3.67
N THR A 410 -1.12 5.69 4.56
CA THR A 410 -0.93 4.39 5.17
C THR A 410 -2.24 3.59 5.18
N MET A 411 -2.10 2.29 5.01
CA MET A 411 -3.15 1.31 5.22
C MET A 411 -2.86 0.59 6.53
N LYS A 412 -3.82 0.61 7.44
CA LYS A 412 -3.79 -0.21 8.63
C LYS A 412 -4.48 -1.54 8.32
N CYS A 413 -3.84 -2.63 8.69
CA CYS A 413 -4.37 -3.97 8.42
C CYS A 413 -4.05 -4.96 9.56
N HIS A 414 -4.83 -6.03 9.59
CA HIS A 414 -4.64 -7.18 10.46
C HIS A 414 -4.33 -8.37 9.56
N LEU A 415 -3.02 -8.63 9.37
CA LEU A 415 -2.50 -9.56 8.37
C LEU A 415 -3.01 -9.22 6.95
N HIS A 416 -3.92 -10.03 6.41
CA HIS A 416 -4.46 -9.90 5.06
C HIS A 416 -5.74 -9.05 4.96
N ILE A 417 -6.30 -8.60 6.10
CA ILE A 417 -7.53 -7.81 6.13
C ILE A 417 -7.19 -6.35 6.36
N ALA A 418 -7.45 -5.51 5.36
CA ALA A 418 -7.36 -4.07 5.52
C ALA A 418 -8.47 -3.57 6.45
N GLU A 419 -8.09 -2.77 7.44
CA GLU A 419 -9.05 -2.10 8.30
C GLU A 419 -9.48 -0.75 7.71
N TYR A 420 -8.50 0.07 7.30
CA TYR A 420 -8.74 1.35 6.64
C TYR A 420 -7.47 1.92 5.98
N ILE A 421 -7.68 2.94 5.14
CA ILE A 421 -6.63 3.81 4.60
C ILE A 421 -6.76 5.18 5.25
N GLU A 422 -5.63 5.74 5.66
CA GLU A 422 -5.53 7.05 6.27
C GLU A 422 -4.52 7.94 5.54
N TRP A 423 -4.78 9.25 5.54
CA TRP A 423 -3.95 10.29 4.98
C TRP A 423 -3.44 11.16 6.12
N GLY A 424 -2.15 11.40 6.17
CA GLY A 424 -1.54 12.09 7.28
C GLY A 424 -0.53 13.14 6.88
N ILE A 425 -0.26 14.00 7.85
CA ILE A 425 0.84 14.95 7.81
C ILE A 425 1.68 14.71 9.07
N GLY A 426 2.98 14.70 8.91
CA GLY A 426 3.89 14.49 10.01
C GLY A 426 5.13 15.36 9.92
N TYR A 427 5.80 15.46 11.05
CA TYR A 427 7.03 16.19 11.20
C TYR A 427 8.11 15.30 11.80
N GLN A 428 9.31 15.33 11.21
CA GLN A 428 10.47 14.59 11.67
C GLN A 428 11.46 15.53 12.37
N ILE A 429 11.76 15.26 13.63
CA ILE A 429 12.74 16.00 14.41
C ILE A 429 14.04 15.19 14.44
N PRO A 430 15.08 15.56 13.69
CA PRO A 430 16.34 14.86 13.70
C PRO A 430 17.17 15.24 14.95
N PHE A 431 17.73 14.25 15.64
CA PHE A 431 18.66 14.41 16.76
C PHE A 431 20.10 14.07 16.40
N TYR A 432 20.37 13.74 15.15
CA TYR A 432 21.73 13.49 14.67
C TYR A 432 22.43 14.81 14.30
N LYS A 433 23.69 14.92 14.65
CA LYS A 433 24.52 16.00 14.15
C LYS A 433 24.62 15.85 12.64
N LYS A 434 24.18 16.87 11.88
CA LYS A 434 24.55 16.97 10.46
C LYS A 434 26.04 16.70 10.39
N GLY A 435 26.44 15.65 9.66
CA GLY A 435 27.82 15.26 9.55
C GLY A 435 28.70 16.48 9.32
N SER A 436 29.52 16.82 10.29
CA SER A 436 30.16 18.12 10.38
C SER A 436 31.49 18.14 9.67
N ARG A 437 31.57 17.62 8.46
CA ARG A 437 32.72 17.91 7.60
C ARG A 437 32.25 18.05 6.16
N ARG A 438 31.78 19.23 5.82
CA ARG A 438 32.14 19.80 4.55
C ARG A 438 33.66 20.07 4.61
N SER A 439 34.46 19.27 3.93
CA SER A 439 35.75 19.78 3.46
C SER A 439 35.46 20.97 2.54
N ASP A 440 36.36 21.88 2.37
CA ASP A 440 36.21 23.00 1.45
C ASP A 440 35.90 22.55 0.02
N ASP A 441 36.04 21.24 -0.30
CA ASP A 441 35.68 20.56 -1.55
C ASP A 441 34.33 19.84 -1.48
N GLY A 442 33.58 20.01 -0.41
CA GLY A 442 32.15 19.69 -0.29
C GLY A 442 31.78 18.27 0.10
N ILE A 443 32.56 17.23 -0.07
CA ILE A 443 32.13 15.84 0.18
C ILE A 443 33.31 14.96 0.60
N VAL A 444 33.25 14.32 1.77
CA VAL A 444 34.22 13.33 2.25
C VAL A 444 33.73 11.93 1.87
N PHE A 445 34.60 11.18 1.20
CA PHE A 445 34.29 9.81 0.75
C PHE A 445 35.08 8.80 1.61
N HIS A 446 34.40 7.73 2.06
CA HIS A 446 35.08 6.59 2.67
C HIS A 446 35.08 5.38 1.73
N HIS A 447 36.22 4.70 1.66
CA HIS A 447 36.35 3.50 0.84
C HIS A 447 35.67 2.30 1.50
N LYS A 448 35.04 1.44 0.71
CA LYS A 448 34.30 0.22 1.12
C LYS A 448 35.12 -0.75 2.02
N LYS A 449 36.44 -0.60 2.06
CA LYS A 449 37.32 -1.46 2.85
C LYS A 449 37.31 -1.21 4.37
N ASP A 450 36.73 -0.10 4.83
CA ASP A 450 36.81 0.29 6.25
C ASP A 450 35.57 -0.14 7.07
N TRP A 451 34.63 -0.82 6.46
CA TRP A 451 33.38 -1.28 7.11
C TRP A 451 33.56 -2.47 8.07
N TRP A 452 34.78 -3.08 8.14
CA TRP A 452 35.07 -4.28 8.94
C TRP A 452 36.19 -4.08 9.98
N LYS A 453 36.55 -2.84 10.27
CA LYS A 453 37.53 -2.55 11.33
C LYS A 453 36.85 -1.89 12.53
#